data_fa7eab856e930bcff40b57dbf456ebc6
#
_entry.id   fa7eab856e930bcff40b57dbf456ebc6
#
_cell.length_a   1.000
_cell.length_b   1.000
_cell.length_c   1.000
_cell.angle_alpha   90.00
_cell.angle_beta   90.00
_cell.angle_gamma   90.00
#
_symmetry.space_group_name_H-M   'P 1'
#
loop_
_entity.id
_entity.type
_entity.pdbx_description
1 polymer ?
#
loop_
_entity_poly.entity_id
_entity_poly.type
_entity_poly.pdbx_seq_one_letter_code
_entity_poly.pdbx_strand_id
1 'polypeptide(L)'
;MQPEELFIGCHLSAGKGWEAMGKDALSIGATTFAFFTRNPRGGNAKALDEADVAKLRELLEAHHFGPLVAHAPYTMNLCSAKEETRDFARRALTEDLERMEHLPGNYYNFHPGSHVGQGSDVAIEQISDALNDCL
;
A
#
# COMPACT_ATOMS: atom_id res chain seq x y z
N MET A 1 -22.38 13.76 -22.32
CA MET A 1 -21.75 12.82 -21.38
C MET A 1 -20.28 12.70 -21.76
N GLN A 2 -19.40 13.14 -20.89
CA GLN A 2 -17.97 12.92 -21.09
C GLN A 2 -17.70 11.42 -20.92
N PRO A 3 -16.89 10.78 -21.77
CA PRO A 3 -16.47 9.40 -21.51
C PRO A 3 -15.78 9.35 -20.17
N GLU A 4 -16.15 8.39 -19.32
CA GLU A 4 -15.42 8.16 -18.09
C GLU A 4 -13.97 7.85 -18.44
N GLU A 5 -13.04 8.53 -17.81
CA GLU A 5 -11.62 8.30 -18.02
C GLU A 5 -11.25 6.93 -17.43
N LEU A 6 -10.77 6.03 -18.28
CA LEU A 6 -10.41 4.68 -17.89
C LEU A 6 -8.93 4.60 -17.53
N PHE A 7 -8.63 4.28 -16.27
CA PHE A 7 -7.28 4.02 -15.80
C PHE A 7 -7.00 2.52 -15.79
N ILE A 8 -5.97 2.10 -16.49
CA ILE A 8 -5.58 0.69 -16.61
C ILE A 8 -4.09 0.55 -16.30
N GLY A 9 -3.76 -0.52 -15.57
CA GLY A 9 -2.39 -0.85 -15.23
C GLY A 9 -2.28 -2.26 -14.67
N CYS A 10 -1.15 -2.53 -14.07
CA CYS A 10 -0.86 -3.81 -13.44
C CYS A 10 -0.15 -3.61 -12.10
N HIS A 11 0.19 -4.71 -11.44
CA HIS A 11 1.00 -4.70 -10.24
C HIS A 11 2.49 -4.56 -10.62
N LEU A 12 3.17 -3.54 -10.10
CA LEU A 12 4.58 -3.26 -10.35
C LEU A 12 5.42 -3.43 -9.08
N SER A 13 6.73 -3.46 -9.25
CA SER A 13 7.68 -3.60 -8.15
C SER A 13 8.34 -2.26 -7.81
N ALA A 14 8.35 -1.93 -6.53
CA ALA A 14 9.12 -0.81 -5.98
C ALA A 14 10.60 -1.17 -5.69
N GLY A 15 11.03 -2.37 -6.01
CA GLY A 15 12.35 -2.90 -5.66
C GLY A 15 13.54 -2.11 -6.22
N LYS A 16 13.36 -1.48 -7.39
CA LYS A 16 14.38 -0.63 -8.05
C LYS A 16 14.23 0.86 -7.73
N GLY A 17 13.27 1.21 -6.90
CA GLY A 17 12.93 2.59 -6.55
C GLY A 17 11.57 3.02 -7.09
N TRP A 18 11.08 4.15 -6.58
CA TRP A 18 9.75 4.66 -6.88
C TRP A 18 9.66 5.32 -8.25
N GLU A 19 10.65 6.14 -8.62
CA GLU A 19 10.74 6.71 -9.97
C GLU A 19 10.86 5.61 -11.03
N ALA A 20 11.69 4.59 -10.77
CA ALA A 20 11.86 3.46 -11.67
C ALA A 20 10.53 2.71 -11.90
N MET A 21 9.75 2.51 -10.85
CA MET A 21 8.42 1.91 -10.94
C MET A 21 7.47 2.75 -11.82
N GLY A 22 7.49 4.06 -11.69
CA GLY A 22 6.73 4.96 -12.58
C GLY A 22 7.17 4.88 -14.04
N LYS A 23 8.46 4.78 -14.29
CA LYS A 23 9.01 4.58 -15.65
C LYS A 23 8.62 3.22 -16.23
N ASP A 24 8.59 2.17 -15.41
CA ASP A 24 8.10 0.86 -15.83
C ASP A 24 6.62 0.95 -16.25
N ALA A 25 5.79 1.67 -15.49
CA ALA A 25 4.38 1.91 -15.83
C ALA A 25 4.25 2.62 -17.19
N LEU A 26 5.02 3.65 -17.43
CA LEU A 26 5.02 4.36 -18.72
C LEU A 26 5.43 3.45 -19.87
N SER A 27 6.43 2.60 -19.67
CA SER A 27 6.95 1.70 -20.70
C SER A 27 5.92 0.70 -21.24
N ILE A 28 4.92 0.37 -20.44
CA ILE A 28 3.82 -0.55 -20.81
C ILE A 28 2.52 0.18 -21.16
N GLY A 29 2.53 1.51 -21.21
CA GLY A 29 1.33 2.31 -21.50
C GLY A 29 0.30 2.32 -20.38
N ALA A 30 0.70 2.02 -19.13
CA ALA A 30 -0.20 2.07 -18.00
C ALA A 30 -0.55 3.51 -17.62
N THR A 31 -1.75 3.69 -17.08
CA THR A 31 -2.26 4.97 -16.56
C THR A 31 -2.57 4.94 -15.07
N THR A 32 -2.38 3.79 -14.45
CA THR A 32 -2.37 3.54 -13.00
C THR A 32 -1.58 2.27 -12.73
N PHE A 33 -1.30 1.98 -11.48
CA PHE A 33 -0.71 0.70 -11.07
C PHE A 33 -0.92 0.44 -9.58
N ALA A 34 -0.71 -0.82 -9.19
CA ALA A 34 -0.63 -1.23 -7.80
C ALA A 34 0.81 -1.65 -7.45
N PHE A 35 1.18 -1.55 -6.20
CA PHE A 35 2.51 -1.95 -5.73
C PHE A 35 2.49 -2.30 -4.24
N PHE A 36 3.46 -3.09 -3.80
CA PHE A 36 3.68 -3.31 -2.38
C PHE A 36 4.56 -2.22 -1.78
N THR A 37 4.15 -1.69 -0.64
CA THR A 37 4.91 -0.68 0.12
C THR A 37 6.17 -1.23 0.76
N ARG A 38 6.22 -2.55 0.98
CA ARG A 38 7.31 -3.30 1.60
C ARG A 38 7.38 -4.70 1.02
N ASN A 39 8.39 -5.48 1.42
CA ASN A 39 8.47 -6.88 1.01
C ASN A 39 7.16 -7.61 1.36
N PRO A 40 6.42 -8.11 0.35
CA PRO A 40 5.09 -8.69 0.57
C PRO A 40 5.10 -9.98 1.38
N ARG A 41 6.21 -10.70 1.41
CA ARG A 41 6.35 -12.00 2.09
C ARG A 41 7.09 -11.90 3.41
N GLY A 42 8.05 -10.98 3.53
CA GLY A 42 8.88 -10.80 4.71
C GLY A 42 8.47 -9.62 5.60
N GLY A 43 7.76 -8.64 5.03
CA GLY A 43 7.33 -7.45 5.75
C GLY A 43 8.42 -6.40 6.00
N ASN A 44 9.64 -6.60 5.52
CA ASN A 44 10.70 -5.60 5.61
C ASN A 44 10.47 -4.46 4.62
N ALA A 45 10.75 -3.23 5.04
CA ALA A 45 10.70 -2.06 4.21
C ALA A 45 12.07 -1.38 4.15
N LYS A 46 12.44 -0.88 2.98
CA LYS A 46 13.59 0.04 2.84
C LYS A 46 13.22 1.41 3.41
N ALA A 47 14.20 2.14 3.88
CA ALA A 47 14.01 3.55 4.21
C ALA A 47 13.44 4.30 3.01
N LEU A 48 12.50 5.23 3.26
CA LEU A 48 11.93 6.06 2.21
C LEU A 48 12.96 7.06 1.70
N ASP A 49 13.14 7.11 0.39
CA ASP A 49 13.86 8.18 -0.28
C ASP A 49 12.85 9.22 -0.77
N GLU A 50 12.72 10.32 -0.03
CA GLU A 50 11.74 11.37 -0.35
C GLU A 50 11.98 12.01 -1.72
N ALA A 51 13.25 12.13 -2.14
CA ALA A 51 13.58 12.66 -3.45
C ALA A 51 13.13 11.74 -4.59
N ASP A 52 13.24 10.43 -4.39
CA ASP A 52 12.78 9.42 -5.34
C ASP A 52 11.25 9.41 -5.44
N VAL A 53 10.55 9.51 -4.30
CA VAL A 53 9.08 9.64 -4.28
C VAL A 53 8.62 10.93 -4.95
N ALA A 54 9.32 12.05 -4.74
CA ALA A 54 9.00 13.32 -5.40
C ALA A 54 9.09 13.20 -6.92
N LYS A 55 10.10 12.51 -7.45
CA LYS A 55 10.22 12.25 -8.89
C LYS A 55 9.08 11.38 -9.43
N LEU A 56 8.64 10.38 -8.65
CA LEU A 56 7.46 9.62 -9.03
C LEU A 56 6.23 10.54 -9.10
N ARG A 57 6.00 11.39 -8.11
CA ARG A 57 4.86 12.33 -8.12
C ARG A 57 4.87 13.23 -9.35
N GLU A 58 6.02 13.81 -9.69
CA GLU A 58 6.17 14.64 -10.88
C GLU A 58 5.84 13.87 -12.17
N LEU A 59 6.29 12.61 -12.26
CA LEU A 59 5.98 11.74 -13.39
C LEU A 59 4.49 11.43 -13.49
N LEU A 60 3.84 11.08 -12.38
CA LEU A 60 2.41 10.78 -12.33
C LEU A 60 1.57 11.99 -12.77
N GLU A 61 1.93 13.18 -12.31
CA GLU A 61 1.25 14.42 -12.66
C GLU A 61 1.46 14.77 -14.14
N ALA A 62 2.69 14.71 -14.62
CA ALA A 62 3.03 15.03 -16.01
C ALA A 62 2.33 14.12 -17.04
N HIS A 63 2.04 12.89 -16.66
CA HIS A 63 1.42 11.89 -17.53
C HIS A 63 -0.04 11.57 -17.19
N HIS A 64 -0.67 12.37 -16.34
CA HIS A 64 -2.10 12.27 -15.98
C HIS A 64 -2.51 10.88 -15.48
N PHE A 65 -1.71 10.30 -14.58
CA PHE A 65 -2.04 9.02 -13.95
C PHE A 65 -3.27 9.14 -13.06
N GLY A 66 -4.09 8.09 -13.05
CA GLY A 66 -5.13 7.90 -12.05
C GLY A 66 -4.57 7.50 -10.69
N PRO A 67 -5.43 7.40 -9.66
CA PRO A 67 -5.02 6.99 -8.34
C PRO A 67 -4.30 5.64 -8.35
N LEU A 68 -3.21 5.54 -7.60
CA LEU A 68 -2.47 4.30 -7.38
C LEU A 68 -3.07 3.51 -6.22
N VAL A 69 -2.78 2.22 -6.18
CA VAL A 69 -3.13 1.35 -5.06
C VAL A 69 -1.87 0.76 -4.45
N ALA A 70 -1.51 1.23 -3.28
CA ALA A 70 -0.49 0.61 -2.46
C ALA A 70 -1.09 -0.58 -1.71
N HIS A 71 -0.39 -1.70 -1.66
CA HIS A 71 -0.86 -2.92 -1.03
C HIS A 71 0.02 -3.30 0.16
N ALA A 72 -0.64 -3.64 1.28
CA ALA A 72 0.00 -4.17 2.47
C ALA A 72 0.69 -5.52 2.20
N PRO A 73 1.71 -5.87 2.98
CA PRO A 73 2.33 -7.19 2.87
C PRO A 73 1.34 -8.30 3.27
N TYR A 74 1.50 -9.48 2.69
CA TYR A 74 0.67 -10.65 3.02
C TYR A 74 0.84 -11.11 4.48
N THR A 75 1.93 -10.71 5.12
CA THR A 75 2.23 -11.02 6.52
C THR A 75 1.48 -10.15 7.52
N MET A 76 0.79 -9.09 7.06
CA MET A 76 -0.03 -8.24 7.91
C MET A 76 -1.33 -8.95 8.28
N ASN A 77 -1.52 -9.22 9.58
CA ASN A 77 -2.77 -9.78 10.11
C ASN A 77 -3.14 -9.05 11.42
N LEU A 78 -4.01 -8.05 11.30
CA LEU A 78 -4.45 -7.21 12.42
C LEU A 78 -5.32 -7.95 13.44
N CYS A 79 -5.82 -9.12 13.10
CA CYS A 79 -6.66 -9.95 13.96
C CYS A 79 -6.07 -11.34 14.23
N SER A 80 -4.76 -11.49 14.18
CA SER A 80 -4.11 -12.74 14.57
C SER A 80 -4.34 -13.06 16.04
N ALA A 81 -4.43 -14.35 16.37
CA ALA A 81 -4.42 -14.80 17.76
C ALA A 81 -3.11 -14.52 18.47
N LYS A 82 -2.01 -14.38 17.73
CA LYS A 82 -0.68 -14.07 18.25
C LYS A 82 -0.49 -12.57 18.39
N GLU A 83 -0.22 -12.10 19.60
CA GLU A 83 0.04 -10.69 19.90
C GLU A 83 1.21 -10.13 19.08
N GLU A 84 2.31 -10.84 18.99
CA GLU A 84 3.47 -10.43 18.19
C GLU A 84 3.12 -10.15 16.72
N THR A 85 2.24 -10.95 16.14
CA THR A 85 1.77 -10.77 14.76
C THR A 85 0.89 -9.53 14.65
N ARG A 86 0.01 -9.27 15.63
CA ARG A 86 -0.80 -8.05 15.67
C ARG A 86 0.05 -6.80 15.86
N ASP A 87 1.06 -6.84 16.71
CA ASP A 87 1.99 -5.73 16.93
C ASP A 87 2.79 -5.39 15.67
N PHE A 88 3.29 -6.41 14.98
CA PHE A 88 3.92 -6.23 13.68
C PHE A 88 2.94 -5.59 12.67
N ALA A 89 1.71 -6.08 12.60
CA ALA A 89 0.70 -5.59 11.67
C ALA A 89 0.35 -4.11 11.93
N ARG A 90 0.17 -3.71 13.19
CA ARG A 90 -0.06 -2.30 13.57
C ARG A 90 1.10 -1.40 13.19
N ARG A 91 2.32 -1.82 13.50
CA ARG A 91 3.53 -1.07 13.12
C ARG A 91 3.65 -0.95 11.60
N ALA A 92 3.48 -2.03 10.87
CA ALA A 92 3.54 -2.03 9.42
C ALA A 92 2.46 -1.12 8.79
N LEU A 93 1.23 -1.16 9.31
CA LEU A 93 0.14 -0.28 8.88
C LEU A 93 0.51 1.19 9.09
N THR A 94 0.95 1.56 10.28
CA THR A 94 1.34 2.94 10.60
C THR A 94 2.45 3.42 9.68
N GLU A 95 3.53 2.66 9.55
CA GLU A 95 4.66 3.01 8.69
C GLU A 95 4.28 3.13 7.21
N ASP A 96 3.38 2.27 6.73
CA ASP A 96 2.93 2.32 5.34
C ASP A 96 2.02 3.50 5.08
N LEU A 97 1.14 3.85 6.02
CA LEU A 97 0.32 5.05 5.92
C LEU A 97 1.18 6.32 5.94
N GLU A 98 2.20 6.39 6.79
CA GLU A 98 3.17 7.49 6.79
C GLU A 98 3.90 7.61 5.43
N ARG A 99 4.28 6.48 4.81
CA ARG A 99 4.84 6.50 3.45
C ARG A 99 3.84 7.04 2.43
N MET A 100 2.58 6.64 2.54
CA MET A 100 1.54 7.09 1.61
C MET A 100 1.21 8.58 1.77
N GLU A 101 1.55 9.23 2.87
CA GLU A 101 1.49 10.68 3.02
C GLU A 101 2.35 11.42 1.99
N HIS A 102 3.44 10.80 1.53
CA HIS A 102 4.29 11.33 0.45
C HIS A 102 3.69 11.16 -0.95
N LEU A 103 2.62 10.37 -1.07
CA LEU A 103 1.84 10.15 -2.30
C LEU A 103 0.35 10.45 -2.04
N PRO A 104 -0.04 11.69 -1.77
CA PRO A 104 -1.41 12.03 -1.42
C PRO A 104 -2.37 11.73 -2.57
N GLY A 105 -3.63 11.40 -2.22
CA GLY A 105 -4.69 11.09 -3.19
C GLY A 105 -4.66 9.67 -3.74
N ASN A 106 -3.86 8.79 -3.18
CA ASN A 106 -3.78 7.39 -3.54
C ASN A 106 -4.40 6.48 -2.46
N TYR A 107 -4.62 5.22 -2.79
CA TYR A 107 -5.27 4.26 -1.91
C TYR A 107 -4.27 3.29 -1.29
N TYR A 108 -4.60 2.86 -0.08
CA TYR A 108 -3.90 1.77 0.59
C TYR A 108 -4.87 0.61 0.82
N ASN A 109 -4.52 -0.57 0.33
CA ASN A 109 -5.31 -1.78 0.42
C ASN A 109 -4.63 -2.81 1.32
N PHE A 110 -5.40 -3.46 2.18
CA PHE A 110 -4.92 -4.55 3.02
C PHE A 110 -5.96 -5.65 3.14
N HIS A 111 -5.50 -6.87 3.39
CA HIS A 111 -6.38 -7.97 3.75
C HIS A 111 -6.83 -7.81 5.21
N PRO A 112 -8.09 -8.00 5.53
CA PRO A 112 -8.56 -7.91 6.93
C PRO A 112 -7.83 -8.88 7.84
N GLY A 113 -7.38 -10.02 7.32
CA GLY A 113 -6.63 -11.03 8.03
C GLY A 113 -7.44 -12.26 8.38
N SER A 114 -6.86 -13.11 9.20
CA SER A 114 -7.51 -14.33 9.72
C SER A 114 -7.55 -14.28 11.23
N HIS A 115 -8.72 -14.57 11.80
CA HIS A 115 -8.92 -14.58 13.25
C HIS A 115 -8.25 -15.77 13.98
N VAL A 116 -7.78 -16.77 13.24
CA VAL A 116 -7.04 -17.93 13.76
C VAL A 116 -7.76 -18.58 14.95
N GLY A 117 -9.06 -18.88 14.78
CA GLY A 117 -9.88 -19.56 15.78
C GLY A 117 -10.49 -18.67 16.89
N GLN A 118 -10.19 -17.37 16.94
CA GLN A 118 -10.79 -16.46 17.94
C GLN A 118 -12.25 -16.09 17.67
N GLY A 119 -12.71 -16.24 16.42
CA GLY A 119 -14.04 -15.84 15.96
C GLY A 119 -14.06 -14.47 15.32
N SER A 120 -15.10 -14.24 14.51
CA SER A 120 -15.23 -13.00 13.71
C SER A 120 -15.47 -11.76 14.56
N ASP A 121 -16.20 -11.87 15.66
CA ASP A 121 -16.51 -10.72 16.51
C ASP A 121 -15.24 -10.14 17.15
N VAL A 122 -14.39 -11.01 17.71
CA VAL A 122 -13.08 -10.62 18.25
C VAL A 122 -12.19 -10.02 17.14
N ALA A 123 -12.21 -10.62 15.96
CA ALA A 123 -11.43 -10.12 14.82
C ALA A 123 -11.85 -8.71 14.39
N ILE A 124 -13.15 -8.45 14.31
CA ILE A 124 -13.69 -7.14 13.95
C ILE A 124 -13.26 -6.08 14.97
N GLU A 125 -13.36 -6.39 16.26
CA GLU A 125 -12.90 -5.48 17.32
C GLU A 125 -11.39 -5.18 17.19
N GLN A 126 -10.56 -6.20 17.04
CA GLN A 126 -9.11 -6.05 16.90
C GLN A 126 -8.71 -5.21 15.68
N ILE A 127 -9.37 -5.42 14.53
CA ILE A 127 -9.12 -4.65 13.32
C ILE A 127 -9.58 -3.20 13.51
N SER A 128 -10.76 -2.99 14.08
CA SER A 128 -11.32 -1.66 14.33
C SER A 128 -10.43 -0.85 15.28
N ASP A 129 -9.96 -1.46 16.37
CA ASP A 129 -9.04 -0.84 17.30
C ASP A 129 -7.71 -0.46 16.63
N ALA A 130 -7.17 -1.37 15.82
CA ALA A 130 -5.94 -1.10 15.09
C ALA A 130 -6.09 0.08 14.12
N LEU A 131 -7.20 0.14 13.38
CA LEU A 131 -7.48 1.26 12.46
C LEU A 131 -7.66 2.58 13.22
N ASN A 132 -8.36 2.58 14.33
CA ASN A 132 -8.54 3.78 15.16
C ASN A 132 -7.22 4.28 15.74
N ASP A 133 -6.29 3.38 16.09
CA ASP A 133 -4.99 3.74 16.64
C ASP A 133 -4.01 4.24 15.57
N CYS A 134 -4.14 3.77 14.32
CA CYS A 134 -3.20 4.07 13.23
C CYS A 134 -3.64 5.24 12.34
N LEU A 135 -4.91 5.59 12.35
CA LEU A 135 -5.49 6.69 11.58
C LEU A 135 -5.68 7.94 12.43
#